data_d154805f5fa2a54a4858446d86142d4a
#
_entry.id   d154805f5fa2a54a4858446d86142d4a
#
_cell.length_a   1.000
_cell.length_b   1.000
_cell.length_c   1.000
_cell.angle_alpha   90.00
_cell.angle_beta   90.00
_cell.angle_gamma   90.00
#
_symmetry.space_group_name_H-M   'P 1'
#
loop_
_entity.id
_entity.type
_entity.pdbx_description
1 polymer ?
#
loop_
_entity_poly.entity_id
_entity_poly.type
_entity_poly.pdbx_seq_one_letter_code
_entity_poly.pdbx_strand_id
1 'polypeptide(L)'
;LRMADGTVVEIKDAIKGTAPGEIIHVPAEGAPVLAERMPVTAEIDWERRHRLMRMHTCLHLLSAIIKGDVTGGQGSDGKGRLDFNLPDQALDKDHITAELQRLVAEDHPTRTIWITDEEMAARPELVRTMSVKPPMGRGRVRLLEIDGVDLQPCGGTHVGRTGEIGAVE
;
A
#
# COMPACT_ATOMS: atom_id res chain seq x y z
N LEU A 1 11.66 -14.57 11.77
CA LEU A 1 11.44 -15.98 11.46
C LEU A 1 11.69 -16.83 12.70
N ARG A 2 10.87 -17.84 12.95
CA ARG A 2 11.03 -18.76 14.08
C ARG A 2 11.37 -20.15 13.55
N MET A 3 12.46 -20.73 14.06
CA MET A 3 12.90 -22.08 13.74
C MET A 3 12.13 -23.12 14.58
N ALA A 4 12.22 -24.40 14.20
CA ALA A 4 11.52 -25.48 14.87
C ALA A 4 11.95 -25.68 16.34
N ASP A 5 13.19 -25.36 16.69
CA ASP A 5 13.74 -25.41 18.06
C ASP A 5 13.36 -24.17 18.92
N GLY A 6 12.56 -23.25 18.36
CA GLY A 6 12.15 -22.00 19.02
C GLY A 6 13.11 -20.83 18.82
N THR A 7 14.25 -21.03 18.19
CA THR A 7 15.20 -19.95 17.90
C THR A 7 14.55 -18.91 16.99
N VAL A 8 14.72 -17.62 17.32
CA VAL A 8 14.17 -16.50 16.55
C VAL A 8 15.28 -15.84 15.74
N VAL A 9 15.04 -15.71 14.46
CA VAL A 9 15.86 -14.92 13.54
C VAL A 9 15.11 -13.64 13.23
N GLU A 10 15.58 -12.52 13.75
CA GLU A 10 15.02 -11.20 13.47
C GLU A 10 15.33 -10.82 12.02
N ILE A 11 14.29 -10.32 11.30
CA ILE A 11 14.42 -9.80 9.95
C ILE A 11 14.39 -8.28 10.00
N LYS A 12 15.52 -7.67 9.66
CA LYS A 12 15.70 -6.21 9.65
C LYS A 12 15.04 -5.55 8.45
N ASP A 13 15.06 -6.23 7.30
CA ASP A 13 14.54 -5.69 6.05
C ASP A 13 14.05 -6.81 5.12
N ALA A 14 13.22 -6.44 4.15
CA ALA A 14 12.77 -7.32 3.08
C ALA A 14 12.84 -6.56 1.75
N ILE A 15 13.73 -7.00 0.88
CA ILE A 15 13.99 -6.35 -0.41
C ILE A 15 13.56 -7.23 -1.58
N LYS A 16 13.28 -6.62 -2.72
CA LYS A 16 12.99 -7.37 -3.95
C LYS A 16 14.29 -7.98 -4.48
N GLY A 17 14.22 -9.27 -4.81
CA GLY A 17 15.29 -9.96 -5.52
C GLY A 17 15.26 -9.67 -7.02
N THR A 18 16.10 -10.38 -7.77
CA THR A 18 16.24 -10.21 -9.22
C THR A 18 15.23 -11.01 -10.04
N ALA A 19 14.74 -12.13 -9.48
CA ALA A 19 13.70 -12.93 -10.11
C ALA A 19 12.29 -12.38 -9.85
N PRO A 20 11.34 -12.54 -10.80
CA PRO A 20 9.96 -12.11 -10.59
C PRO A 20 9.31 -12.77 -9.38
N GLY A 21 8.89 -11.94 -8.40
CA GLY A 21 8.26 -12.40 -7.17
C GLY A 21 9.23 -12.83 -6.06
N GLU A 22 10.53 -12.75 -6.31
CA GLU A 22 11.54 -13.03 -5.29
C GLU A 22 11.58 -11.93 -4.22
N ILE A 23 11.56 -12.36 -2.97
CA ILE A 23 11.71 -11.47 -1.79
C ILE A 23 12.88 -11.99 -0.98
N ILE A 24 13.88 -11.16 -0.78
CA ILE A 24 15.04 -11.44 0.05
C ILE A 24 14.80 -10.86 1.44
N HIS A 25 14.78 -11.72 2.45
CA HIS A 25 14.71 -11.31 3.85
C HIS A 25 16.12 -11.08 4.38
N VAL A 26 16.41 -9.89 4.86
CA VAL A 26 17.71 -9.49 5.39
C VAL A 26 17.70 -9.68 6.91
N PRO A 27 18.45 -10.67 7.46
CA PRO A 27 18.52 -10.87 8.90
C PRO A 27 19.23 -9.70 9.60
N ALA A 28 18.96 -9.53 10.88
CA ALA A 28 19.74 -8.64 11.73
C ALA A 28 21.20 -9.12 11.85
N GLU A 29 22.11 -8.20 12.19
CA GLU A 29 23.51 -8.53 12.41
C GLU A 29 23.64 -9.52 13.59
N GLY A 30 24.48 -10.55 13.41
CA GLY A 30 24.65 -11.59 14.41
C GLY A 30 23.50 -12.59 14.52
N ALA A 31 22.52 -12.53 13.64
CA ALA A 31 21.41 -13.51 13.62
C ALA A 31 21.91 -14.94 13.34
N PRO A 32 21.24 -15.97 13.88
CA PRO A 32 21.53 -17.37 13.56
C PRO A 32 21.46 -17.63 12.06
N VAL A 33 22.38 -18.48 11.57
CA VAL A 33 22.42 -18.86 10.16
C VAL A 33 21.28 -19.81 9.83
N LEU A 34 20.52 -19.48 8.79
CA LEU A 34 19.47 -20.33 8.22
C LEU A 34 20.08 -21.20 7.10
N ALA A 35 19.76 -22.48 7.10
CA ALA A 35 20.12 -23.37 6.01
C ALA A 35 19.01 -23.35 4.92
N GLU A 36 19.40 -23.65 3.69
CA GLU A 36 18.46 -23.82 2.59
C GLU A 36 17.42 -24.90 2.93
N ARG A 37 16.15 -24.65 2.62
CA ARG A 37 15.00 -25.52 2.87
C ARG A 37 14.71 -25.82 4.34
N MET A 38 15.32 -25.09 5.26
CA MET A 38 14.97 -25.21 6.67
C MET A 38 13.52 -24.74 6.88
N PRO A 39 12.66 -25.53 7.56
CA PRO A 39 11.32 -25.11 7.90
C PRO A 39 11.37 -23.98 8.93
N VAL A 40 10.68 -22.89 8.64
CA VAL A 40 10.54 -21.72 9.51
C VAL A 40 9.10 -21.24 9.56
N THR A 41 8.69 -20.67 10.69
CA THR A 41 7.45 -19.93 10.81
C THR A 41 7.74 -18.45 10.63
N ALA A 42 7.08 -17.80 9.68
CA ALA A 42 7.16 -16.36 9.49
C ALA A 42 6.11 -15.66 10.36
N GLU A 43 6.59 -14.81 11.26
CA GLU A 43 5.74 -13.94 12.09
C GLU A 43 6.00 -12.49 11.66
N ILE A 44 4.96 -11.72 11.40
CA ILE A 44 5.08 -10.30 11.09
C ILE A 44 4.79 -9.48 12.34
N ASP A 45 5.48 -8.34 12.49
CA ASP A 45 5.09 -7.29 13.42
C ASP A 45 3.76 -6.69 12.92
N TRP A 46 2.65 -7.22 13.47
CA TRP A 46 1.32 -6.86 13.04
C TRP A 46 1.00 -5.38 13.32
N GLU A 47 1.42 -4.85 14.45
CA GLU A 47 1.18 -3.45 14.80
C GLU A 47 1.83 -2.50 13.79
N ARG A 48 3.10 -2.74 13.47
CA ARG A 48 3.83 -2.00 12.44
C ARG A 48 3.17 -2.18 11.07
N ARG A 49 2.82 -3.40 10.69
CA ARG A 49 2.12 -3.69 9.43
C ARG A 49 0.80 -2.93 9.35
N HIS A 50 -0.01 -2.95 10.40
CA HIS A 50 -1.31 -2.29 10.43
C HIS A 50 -1.17 -0.76 10.33
N ARG A 51 -0.19 -0.13 11.01
CA ARG A 51 0.11 1.30 10.85
C ARG A 51 0.45 1.66 9.40
N LEU A 52 1.26 0.83 8.72
CA LEU A 52 1.58 1.03 7.29
C LEU A 52 0.36 0.85 6.38
N MET A 53 -0.54 -0.10 6.68
CA MET A 53 -1.80 -0.30 5.95
C MET A 53 -2.73 0.90 6.11
N ARG A 54 -2.89 1.43 7.33
CA ARG A 54 -3.65 2.65 7.63
C ARG A 54 -3.13 3.83 6.81
N MET A 55 -1.83 4.07 6.84
CA MET A 55 -1.19 5.14 6.06
C MET A 55 -1.42 4.95 4.56
N HIS A 56 -1.23 3.74 4.03
CA HIS A 56 -1.40 3.48 2.61
C HIS A 56 -2.85 3.73 2.16
N THR A 57 -3.83 3.27 2.94
CA THR A 57 -5.24 3.55 2.63
C THR A 57 -5.57 5.05 2.73
N CYS A 58 -5.00 5.76 3.70
CA CYS A 58 -5.14 7.21 3.82
C CYS A 58 -4.60 7.95 2.57
N LEU A 59 -3.46 7.52 2.03
CA LEU A 59 -2.92 8.08 0.78
C LEU A 59 -3.85 7.85 -0.42
N HIS A 60 -4.56 6.71 -0.49
CA HIS A 60 -5.60 6.49 -1.50
C HIS A 60 -6.79 7.45 -1.34
N LEU A 61 -7.27 7.68 -0.10
CA LEU A 61 -8.30 8.69 0.15
C LEU A 61 -7.82 10.08 -0.30
N LEU A 62 -6.58 10.44 0.03
CA LEU A 62 -5.99 11.72 -0.38
C LEU A 62 -5.96 11.86 -1.90
N SER A 63 -5.60 10.80 -2.64
CA SER A 63 -5.62 10.81 -4.11
C SER A 63 -7.04 10.86 -4.70
N ALA A 64 -8.05 10.42 -3.96
CA ALA A 64 -9.45 10.52 -4.36
C ALA A 64 -10.00 11.95 -4.18
N ILE A 65 -9.57 12.66 -3.13
CA ILE A 65 -9.97 14.04 -2.83
C ILE A 65 -9.30 15.01 -3.79
N ILE A 66 -7.99 14.89 -3.98
CA ILE A 66 -7.21 15.81 -4.81
C ILE A 66 -7.26 15.32 -6.26
N LYS A 67 -7.92 16.12 -7.13
CA LYS A 67 -8.09 15.83 -8.56
C LYS A 67 -6.86 16.25 -9.35
N GLY A 68 -5.78 15.47 -9.23
CA GLY A 68 -4.53 15.70 -9.95
C GLY A 68 -3.77 14.39 -10.15
N ASP A 69 -2.88 14.38 -11.13
CA ASP A 69 -2.04 13.21 -11.40
C ASP A 69 -0.99 13.07 -10.31
N VAL A 70 -0.87 11.86 -9.75
CA VAL A 70 0.14 11.55 -8.74
C VAL A 70 1.49 11.33 -9.43
N THR A 71 2.46 12.16 -9.12
CA THR A 71 3.82 12.09 -9.69
C THR A 71 4.79 11.32 -8.81
N GLY A 72 4.48 11.14 -7.54
CA GLY A 72 5.28 10.38 -6.58
C GLY A 72 4.56 10.20 -5.25
N GLY A 73 5.12 9.35 -4.40
CA GLY A 73 4.57 9.14 -3.07
C GLY A 73 5.44 8.23 -2.24
N GLN A 74 5.31 8.37 -0.94
CA GLN A 74 5.99 7.53 0.04
C GLN A 74 5.13 7.40 1.28
N GLY A 75 4.90 6.16 1.71
CA GLY A 75 4.31 5.84 3.00
C GLY A 75 5.38 5.28 3.95
N SER A 76 5.37 5.74 5.19
CA SER A 76 6.18 5.21 6.27
C SER A 76 5.34 5.05 7.53
N ASP A 77 5.95 4.57 8.61
CA ASP A 77 5.26 4.44 9.89
C ASP A 77 4.88 5.81 10.44
N GLY A 78 3.58 6.12 10.46
CA GLY A 78 3.01 7.37 10.96
C GLY A 78 3.14 8.60 10.05
N LYS A 79 3.78 8.49 8.88
CA LYS A 79 3.91 9.61 7.93
C LYS A 79 3.78 9.16 6.48
N GLY A 80 2.98 9.91 5.72
CA GLY A 80 2.83 9.71 4.27
C GLY A 80 3.00 11.00 3.48
N ARG A 81 3.39 10.88 2.23
CA ARG A 81 3.47 11.97 1.26
C ARG A 81 2.95 11.50 -0.08
N LEU A 82 2.17 12.34 -0.74
CA LEU A 82 1.87 12.25 -2.17
C LEU A 82 2.28 13.54 -2.86
N ASP A 83 2.88 13.41 -4.02
CA ASP A 83 3.27 14.51 -4.88
C ASP A 83 2.29 14.55 -6.05
N PHE A 84 1.73 15.72 -6.35
CA PHE A 84 0.74 15.91 -7.39
C PHE A 84 1.23 16.90 -8.45
N ASN A 85 0.82 16.67 -9.69
CA ASN A 85 0.95 17.65 -10.76
C ASN A 85 -0.27 18.58 -10.75
N LEU A 86 -0.12 19.76 -10.15
CA LEU A 86 -1.19 20.77 -9.99
C LEU A 86 -0.65 22.17 -10.35
N PRO A 87 -0.40 22.45 -11.64
CA PRO A 87 0.32 23.68 -12.03
C PRO A 87 -0.36 24.97 -11.63
N ASP A 88 -1.70 25.01 -11.51
CA ASP A 88 -2.47 26.23 -11.27
C ASP A 88 -3.45 26.14 -10.09
N GLN A 89 -3.27 25.15 -9.19
CA GLN A 89 -4.17 24.94 -8.06
C GLN A 89 -3.44 25.08 -6.73
N ALA A 90 -3.93 25.96 -5.87
CA ALA A 90 -3.55 25.95 -4.46
C ALA A 90 -4.34 24.89 -3.70
N LEU A 91 -3.67 24.10 -2.89
CA LEU A 91 -4.31 23.12 -2.02
C LEU A 91 -4.84 23.80 -0.75
N ASP A 92 -6.13 23.63 -0.49
CA ASP A 92 -6.75 24.06 0.77
C ASP A 92 -6.57 22.93 1.80
N LYS A 93 -5.64 23.12 2.73
CA LYS A 93 -5.30 22.14 3.76
C LYS A 93 -6.51 21.82 4.65
N ASP A 94 -7.26 22.83 5.05
CA ASP A 94 -8.37 22.66 5.99
C ASP A 94 -9.51 21.86 5.34
N HIS A 95 -9.83 22.20 4.08
CA HIS A 95 -10.81 21.44 3.31
C HIS A 95 -10.38 19.97 3.10
N ILE A 96 -9.12 19.73 2.70
CA ILE A 96 -8.60 18.38 2.49
C ILE A 96 -8.64 17.57 3.78
N THR A 97 -8.24 18.17 4.91
CA THR A 97 -8.27 17.52 6.22
C THR A 97 -9.70 17.17 6.63
N ALA A 98 -10.65 18.10 6.44
CA ALA A 98 -12.06 17.86 6.74
C ALA A 98 -12.65 16.71 5.88
N GLU A 99 -12.35 16.67 4.59
CA GLU A 99 -12.79 15.60 3.69
C GLU A 99 -12.16 14.23 4.05
N LEU A 100 -10.87 14.19 4.40
CA LEU A 100 -10.22 12.97 4.88
C LEU A 100 -10.92 12.45 6.15
N GLN A 101 -11.13 13.33 7.13
CA GLN A 101 -11.81 12.98 8.37
C GLN A 101 -13.24 12.50 8.13
N ARG A 102 -13.97 13.12 7.20
CA ARG A 102 -15.32 12.69 6.81
C ARG A 102 -15.30 11.26 6.24
N LEU A 103 -14.43 10.96 5.27
CA LEU A 103 -14.31 9.64 4.64
C LEU A 103 -13.85 8.56 5.63
N VAL A 104 -13.03 8.92 6.62
CA VAL A 104 -12.65 8.02 7.71
C VAL A 104 -13.86 7.75 8.62
N ALA A 105 -14.64 8.76 8.97
CA ALA A 105 -15.80 8.62 9.85
C ALA A 105 -16.96 7.86 9.18
N GLU A 106 -17.10 7.93 7.87
CA GLU A 106 -18.10 7.17 7.08
C GLU A 106 -17.79 5.67 7.01
N ASP A 107 -16.57 5.27 7.35
CA ASP A 107 -16.15 3.87 7.51
C ASP A 107 -16.42 2.97 6.29
N HIS A 108 -16.01 3.42 5.11
CA HIS A 108 -16.17 2.71 3.85
C HIS A 108 -15.40 1.38 3.83
N PRO A 109 -16.01 0.27 3.39
CA PRO A 109 -15.30 -0.99 3.21
C PRO A 109 -14.28 -0.91 2.06
N THR A 110 -13.15 -1.61 2.22
CA THR A 110 -12.14 -1.77 1.19
C THR A 110 -12.13 -3.20 0.67
N ARG A 111 -11.91 -3.36 -0.63
CA ARG A 111 -11.86 -4.69 -1.28
C ARG A 111 -10.75 -4.76 -2.30
N THR A 112 -10.20 -5.96 -2.46
CA THR A 112 -9.33 -6.29 -3.59
C THR A 112 -10.16 -6.84 -4.73
N ILE A 113 -10.02 -6.23 -5.92
CA ILE A 113 -10.65 -6.67 -7.16
C ILE A 113 -9.56 -7.04 -8.15
N TRP A 114 -9.81 -8.04 -8.96
CA TRP A 114 -8.92 -8.43 -10.05
C TRP A 114 -9.62 -8.26 -11.37
N ILE A 115 -8.98 -7.58 -12.32
CA ILE A 115 -9.45 -7.41 -13.69
C ILE A 115 -8.40 -7.95 -14.66
N THR A 116 -8.78 -8.24 -15.90
CA THR A 116 -7.82 -8.68 -16.92
C THR A 116 -6.96 -7.54 -17.43
N ASP A 117 -5.87 -7.86 -18.12
CA ASP A 117 -5.03 -6.85 -18.78
C ASP A 117 -5.83 -6.07 -19.86
N GLU A 118 -6.77 -6.74 -20.56
CA GLU A 118 -7.64 -6.13 -21.55
C GLU A 118 -8.65 -5.16 -20.91
N GLU A 119 -9.26 -5.56 -19.80
CA GLU A 119 -10.17 -4.68 -19.04
C GLU A 119 -9.42 -3.47 -18.48
N MET A 120 -8.19 -3.64 -18.03
CA MET A 120 -7.34 -2.54 -17.56
C MET A 120 -6.98 -1.59 -18.70
N ALA A 121 -6.63 -2.12 -19.89
CA ALA A 121 -6.32 -1.32 -21.08
C ALA A 121 -7.53 -0.51 -21.57
N ALA A 122 -8.75 -1.04 -21.39
CA ALA A 122 -9.99 -0.37 -21.75
C ALA A 122 -10.40 0.74 -20.74
N ARG A 123 -9.74 0.83 -19.58
CA ARG A 123 -10.06 1.75 -18.48
C ARG A 123 -8.83 2.57 -18.02
N PRO A 124 -8.24 3.39 -18.91
CA PRO A 124 -7.04 4.18 -18.59
C PRO A 124 -7.27 5.19 -17.45
N GLU A 125 -8.51 5.60 -17.22
CA GLU A 125 -8.91 6.52 -16.15
C GLU A 125 -8.65 5.97 -14.74
N LEU A 126 -8.47 4.65 -14.59
CA LEU A 126 -8.11 4.04 -13.31
C LEU A 126 -6.65 4.30 -12.92
N VAL A 127 -5.79 4.68 -13.87
CA VAL A 127 -4.37 4.94 -13.63
C VAL A 127 -4.17 6.41 -13.31
N ARG A 128 -4.07 6.74 -12.02
CA ARG A 128 -3.82 8.12 -11.57
C ARG A 128 -2.34 8.44 -11.35
N THR A 129 -1.46 7.44 -11.43
CA THR A 129 -0.03 7.61 -11.23
C THR A 129 0.69 7.78 -12.56
N MET A 130 1.45 8.87 -12.73
CA MET A 130 2.23 9.13 -13.94
C MET A 130 3.52 8.30 -13.98
N SER A 131 4.17 8.10 -12.84
CA SER A 131 5.51 7.50 -12.74
C SER A 131 5.49 5.98 -12.56
N VAL A 132 4.40 5.41 -12.04
CA VAL A 132 4.28 3.97 -11.78
C VAL A 132 3.12 3.41 -12.59
N LYS A 133 3.44 2.67 -13.64
CA LYS A 133 2.43 1.93 -14.40
C LYS A 133 1.99 0.69 -13.62
N PRO A 134 0.70 0.30 -13.68
CA PRO A 134 0.25 -0.98 -13.14
C PRO A 134 1.07 -2.13 -13.72
N PRO A 135 1.36 -3.19 -12.96
CA PRO A 135 2.06 -4.37 -13.47
C PRO A 135 1.14 -5.14 -14.44
N MET A 136 1.19 -4.78 -15.70
CA MET A 136 0.49 -5.45 -16.81
C MET A 136 1.33 -6.60 -17.40
N GLY A 137 0.71 -7.44 -18.22
CA GLY A 137 1.38 -8.55 -18.91
C GLY A 137 1.49 -9.83 -18.08
N ARG A 138 0.73 -9.92 -16.97
CA ARG A 138 0.60 -11.13 -16.15
C ARG A 138 -0.81 -11.74 -16.20
N GLY A 139 -1.63 -11.32 -17.17
CA GLY A 139 -2.99 -11.77 -17.40
C GLY A 139 -4.03 -11.08 -16.51
N ARG A 140 -3.63 -10.47 -15.40
CA ARG A 140 -4.56 -9.74 -14.51
C ARG A 140 -3.86 -8.67 -13.68
N VAL A 141 -4.62 -7.61 -13.39
CA VAL A 141 -4.22 -6.46 -12.56
C VAL A 141 -5.05 -6.44 -11.28
N ARG A 142 -4.36 -6.24 -10.16
CA ARG A 142 -5.00 -6.07 -8.85
C ARG A 142 -5.41 -4.62 -8.65
N LEU A 143 -6.66 -4.40 -8.26
CA LEU A 143 -7.20 -3.10 -7.89
C LEU A 143 -7.53 -3.06 -6.40
N LEU A 144 -7.40 -1.89 -5.80
CA LEU A 144 -8.04 -1.53 -4.56
C LEU A 144 -9.34 -0.79 -4.88
N GLU A 145 -10.45 -1.25 -4.32
CA GLU A 145 -11.72 -0.53 -4.25
C GLU A 145 -11.92 0.00 -2.83
N ILE A 146 -12.23 1.28 -2.71
CA ILE A 146 -12.81 1.88 -1.50
C ILE A 146 -14.25 2.23 -1.88
N ASP A 147 -15.20 1.52 -1.32
CA ASP A 147 -16.61 1.49 -1.77
C ASP A 147 -17.21 2.91 -1.86
N GLY A 148 -17.68 3.28 -3.04
CA GLY A 148 -18.25 4.61 -3.30
C GLY A 148 -17.24 5.78 -3.33
N VAL A 149 -15.95 5.54 -3.11
CA VAL A 149 -14.93 6.59 -2.98
C VAL A 149 -13.87 6.50 -4.07
N ASP A 150 -13.23 5.34 -4.25
CA ASP A 150 -12.07 5.19 -5.11
C ASP A 150 -11.91 3.78 -5.68
N LEU A 151 -11.37 3.71 -6.90
CA LEU A 151 -10.96 2.47 -7.55
C LEU A 151 -9.71 2.71 -8.36
N GLN A 152 -8.60 2.06 -7.99
CA GLN A 152 -7.33 2.21 -8.71
C GLN A 152 -6.41 0.99 -8.56
N PRO A 153 -5.48 0.77 -9.50
CA PRO A 153 -4.50 -0.31 -9.41
C PRO A 153 -3.61 -0.15 -8.18
N CYS A 154 -3.58 -1.20 -7.35
CA CYS A 154 -2.69 -1.21 -6.20
C CYS A 154 -2.29 -2.63 -5.79
N GLY A 155 -0.97 -2.85 -5.67
CA GLY A 155 -0.38 -4.10 -5.20
C GLY A 155 -0.11 -4.16 -3.69
N GLY A 156 -0.33 -3.06 -2.97
CA GLY A 156 -0.03 -2.95 -1.54
C GLY A 156 -1.07 -3.57 -0.62
N THR A 157 -0.81 -3.45 0.68
CA THR A 157 -1.72 -3.89 1.73
C THR A 157 -2.51 -2.72 2.30
N HIS A 158 -3.78 -2.96 2.61
CA HIS A 158 -4.75 -1.96 3.06
C HIS A 158 -5.53 -2.44 4.28
N VAL A 159 -6.10 -1.51 5.03
CA VAL A 159 -7.08 -1.82 6.08
C VAL A 159 -8.39 -2.30 5.46
N GLY A 160 -9.21 -3.02 6.22
CA GLY A 160 -10.49 -3.55 5.75
C GLY A 160 -11.59 -2.49 5.63
N ARG A 161 -11.46 -1.38 6.37
CA ARG A 161 -12.41 -0.26 6.39
C ARG A 161 -11.68 1.06 6.63
N THR A 162 -12.20 2.17 6.08
CA THR A 162 -11.56 3.49 6.25
C THR A 162 -11.54 3.97 7.69
N GLY A 163 -12.48 3.57 8.53
CA GLY A 163 -12.51 3.89 9.96
C GLY A 163 -11.28 3.40 10.74
N GLU A 164 -10.62 2.33 10.28
CA GLU A 164 -9.38 1.84 10.89
C GLU A 164 -8.20 2.82 10.75
N ILE A 165 -8.27 3.78 9.81
CA ILE A 165 -7.24 4.80 9.64
C ILE A 165 -7.08 5.62 10.92
N GLY A 166 -8.19 5.96 11.58
CA GLY A 166 -8.20 6.78 12.79
C GLY A 166 -7.96 8.26 12.51
N ALA A 167 -7.50 9.01 13.49
CA ALA A 167 -7.28 10.44 13.36
C ALA A 167 -6.21 10.77 12.30
N VAL A 168 -6.49 11.81 11.52
CA VAL A 168 -5.61 12.35 10.46
C VAL A 168 -5.38 13.84 10.77
N GLU A 169 -4.11 14.29 10.67
CA GLU A 169 -3.69 15.68 10.90
C GLU A 169 -3.04 16.27 9.64
#